data_3277177ce9621aaeab727942f64dcd7e
#
_entry.id   3277177ce9621aaeab727942f64dcd7e
#
_cell.length_a   1.000
_cell.length_b   1.000
_cell.length_c   1.000
_cell.angle_alpha   90.00
_cell.angle_beta   90.00
_cell.angle_gamma   90.00
#
_symmetry.space_group_name_H-M   'P 1'
#
loop_
_entity.id
_entity.type
_entity.pdbx_description
1 polymer ?
#
loop_
_entity_poly.entity_id
_entity_poly.type
_entity_poly.pdbx_seq_one_letter_code
_entity_poly.pdbx_strand_id
1 'polypeptide(L)'
;MPQNPNLSEEWKNELGAEWERIHETWLHTIGNLTLTGYNSEYSDKPFSEKRDMENGFKDSPIKFNQTLRNVEVWDEQAIMERAKVLNDIAVKVWEAPKLEKEVLDLYRPNSKGKANYTIDDYPFLSPKSSSYVKEIRKLFDALRKEVLAIDEVVVEEHLKRYIAFKAETNFVDVVPQSKRLRLSLNMPFTEIHDPKEMCEDVSNVGRWGNGDVEIGFSDMKELPYIMSLIRQSFERQMTNEDEE
;
A
#
# COMPACT_ATOMS: atom_id res chain seq x y z
N MET A 1 5.83 11.83 -16.31
CA MET A 1 7.09 12.05 -15.59
C MET A 1 7.78 10.73 -15.28
N PRO A 2 9.12 10.71 -15.11
CA PRO A 2 9.88 9.48 -14.84
C PRO A 2 9.63 8.93 -13.43
N GLN A 3 9.89 7.63 -13.26
CA GLN A 3 9.81 6.96 -11.94
C GLN A 3 11.03 7.21 -11.04
N ASN A 4 12.13 7.71 -11.63
CA ASN A 4 13.34 8.01 -10.88
C ASN A 4 13.05 9.09 -9.82
N PRO A 5 13.33 8.86 -8.52
CA PRO A 5 13.14 9.88 -7.49
C PRO A 5 14.06 11.10 -7.65
N ASN A 6 15.21 10.92 -8.35
CA ASN A 6 16.12 11.99 -8.69
C ASN A 6 15.77 12.54 -10.08
N LEU A 7 14.77 13.40 -10.15
CA LEU A 7 14.36 14.04 -11.40
C LEU A 7 15.48 14.95 -11.93
N SER A 8 15.58 15.04 -13.27
CA SER A 8 16.45 16.02 -13.93
C SER A 8 15.96 17.45 -13.65
N GLU A 9 16.86 18.43 -13.85
CA GLU A 9 16.49 19.84 -13.65
C GLU A 9 15.40 20.29 -14.61
N GLU A 10 15.35 19.73 -15.83
CA GLU A 10 14.30 19.98 -16.80
C GLU A 10 12.93 19.55 -16.23
N TRP A 11 12.85 18.35 -15.63
CA TRP A 11 11.62 17.87 -15.01
C TRP A 11 11.20 18.68 -13.79
N LYS A 12 12.16 19.08 -12.95
CA LYS A 12 11.88 19.95 -11.79
C LYS A 12 11.35 21.30 -12.23
N ASN A 13 11.93 21.88 -13.27
CA ASN A 13 11.47 23.15 -13.83
C ASN A 13 10.08 23.03 -14.47
N GLU A 14 9.78 21.91 -15.16
CA GLU A 14 8.49 21.67 -15.79
C GLU A 14 7.38 21.47 -14.77
N LEU A 15 7.65 20.76 -13.67
CA LEU A 15 6.71 20.56 -12.56
C LEU A 15 6.61 21.78 -11.61
N GLY A 16 7.62 22.66 -11.61
CA GLY A 16 7.65 23.88 -10.80
C GLY A 16 8.13 23.65 -9.36
N ALA A 17 7.95 24.68 -8.51
CA ALA A 17 8.49 24.70 -7.15
C ALA A 17 8.01 23.56 -6.26
N GLU A 18 6.81 23.01 -6.52
CA GLU A 18 6.20 21.91 -5.76
C GLU A 18 6.50 20.53 -6.37
N TRP A 19 7.54 20.40 -7.17
CA TRP A 19 7.84 19.18 -7.95
C TRP A 19 7.94 17.91 -7.10
N GLU A 20 8.44 17.97 -5.86
CA GLU A 20 8.55 16.81 -4.96
C GLU A 20 7.14 16.29 -4.60
N ARG A 21 6.27 17.18 -4.16
CA ARG A 21 4.87 16.86 -3.83
C ARG A 21 4.12 16.32 -5.04
N ILE A 22 4.29 16.97 -6.20
CA ILE A 22 3.63 16.59 -7.45
C ILE A 22 4.11 15.19 -7.87
N HIS A 23 5.42 14.93 -7.81
CA HIS A 23 6.00 13.63 -8.13
C HIS A 23 5.45 12.54 -7.19
N GLU A 24 5.48 12.76 -5.88
CA GLU A 24 4.98 11.81 -4.90
C GLU A 24 3.47 11.53 -5.06
N THR A 25 2.68 12.56 -5.32
CA THR A 25 1.22 12.45 -5.44
C THR A 25 0.78 11.77 -6.73
N TRP A 26 1.41 12.12 -7.87
CA TRP A 26 0.87 11.80 -9.18
C TRP A 26 1.63 10.70 -9.92
N LEU A 27 2.80 10.28 -9.45
CA LEU A 27 3.68 9.36 -10.16
C LEU A 27 2.96 8.11 -10.66
N HIS A 28 2.20 7.45 -9.80
CA HIS A 28 1.53 6.18 -10.07
C HIS A 28 0.05 6.32 -10.39
N THR A 29 -0.42 7.51 -10.70
CA THR A 29 -1.82 7.73 -11.07
C THR A 29 -2.06 7.54 -12.56
N ILE A 30 -3.30 7.22 -12.94
CA ILE A 30 -3.72 7.06 -14.34
C ILE A 30 -3.45 8.32 -15.17
N GLY A 31 -3.46 9.51 -14.53
CA GLY A 31 -3.12 10.77 -15.17
C GLY A 31 -1.71 10.80 -15.71
N ASN A 32 -0.75 10.22 -14.99
CA ASN A 32 0.65 10.19 -15.40
C ASN A 32 1.06 8.92 -16.17
N LEU A 33 0.36 7.81 -15.99
CA LEU A 33 0.72 6.53 -16.62
C LEU A 33 0.29 6.48 -18.10
N THR A 34 1.07 5.78 -18.91
CA THR A 34 0.73 5.48 -20.29
C THR A 34 1.33 4.15 -20.74
N LEU A 35 0.93 3.69 -21.93
CA LEU A 35 1.45 2.46 -22.53
C LEU A 35 2.44 2.81 -23.64
N THR A 36 3.58 2.14 -23.64
CA THR A 36 4.60 2.31 -24.67
C THR A 36 5.40 1.04 -24.86
N GLY A 37 5.83 0.77 -26.11
CA GLY A 37 6.86 -0.24 -26.41
C GLY A 37 8.29 0.32 -26.38
N TYR A 38 8.46 1.62 -26.17
CA TYR A 38 9.72 2.35 -26.29
C TYR A 38 10.19 2.94 -24.96
N ASN A 39 9.99 2.20 -23.88
CA ASN A 39 10.28 2.72 -22.54
C ASN A 39 11.77 3.02 -22.31
N SER A 40 12.67 2.23 -22.91
CA SER A 40 14.11 2.46 -22.86
C SER A 40 14.53 3.74 -23.57
N GLU A 41 13.90 4.02 -24.71
CA GLU A 41 14.17 5.22 -25.52
C GLU A 41 13.60 6.48 -24.88
N TYR A 42 12.49 6.35 -24.15
CA TYR A 42 11.89 7.46 -23.43
C TYR A 42 12.70 7.82 -22.18
N SER A 43 13.16 6.81 -21.42
CA SER A 43 13.96 7.00 -20.21
C SER A 43 13.45 8.17 -19.36
N ASP A 44 14.33 9.05 -18.93
CA ASP A 44 14.06 10.26 -18.15
C ASP A 44 13.99 11.56 -18.98
N LYS A 45 13.92 11.44 -20.32
CA LYS A 45 13.85 12.59 -21.23
C LYS A 45 12.70 13.54 -20.87
N PRO A 46 12.82 14.85 -21.14
CA PRO A 46 11.74 15.83 -20.99
C PRO A 46 10.47 15.41 -21.74
N PHE A 47 9.31 15.87 -21.27
CA PHE A 47 8.04 15.50 -21.88
C PHE A 47 7.96 15.88 -23.35
N SER A 48 8.39 17.09 -23.72
CA SER A 48 8.39 17.56 -25.09
C SER A 48 9.19 16.66 -26.03
N GLU A 49 10.37 16.16 -25.58
CA GLU A 49 11.17 15.23 -26.35
C GLU A 49 10.46 13.88 -26.50
N LYS A 50 9.89 13.31 -25.44
CA LYS A 50 9.07 12.07 -25.49
C LYS A 50 7.87 12.20 -26.41
N ARG A 51 7.28 13.38 -26.48
CA ARG A 51 6.15 13.66 -27.37
C ARG A 51 6.56 13.68 -28.84
N ASP A 52 7.64 14.41 -29.17
CA ASP A 52 7.96 14.81 -30.54
C ASP A 52 9.03 13.92 -31.21
N MET A 53 9.72 13.03 -30.47
CA MET A 53 10.68 12.08 -31.05
C MET A 53 10.00 11.08 -31.99
N GLU A 54 10.79 10.43 -32.84
CA GLU A 54 10.32 9.33 -33.68
C GLU A 54 9.69 8.22 -32.81
N ASN A 55 8.50 7.77 -33.16
CA ASN A 55 7.66 6.88 -32.34
C ASN A 55 7.25 7.45 -30.98
N GLY A 56 7.30 8.75 -30.80
CA GLY A 56 6.88 9.46 -29.61
C GLY A 56 5.35 9.47 -29.42
N PHE A 57 4.89 10.16 -28.39
CA PHE A 57 3.43 10.19 -28.09
C PHE A 57 2.61 10.80 -29.22
N LYS A 58 3.18 11.73 -29.98
CA LYS A 58 2.50 12.39 -31.10
C LYS A 58 2.14 11.42 -32.22
N ASP A 59 3.01 10.48 -32.51
CA ASP A 59 2.86 9.51 -33.60
C ASP A 59 2.34 8.15 -33.11
N SER A 60 2.11 8.01 -31.80
CA SER A 60 1.68 6.75 -31.20
C SER A 60 0.32 6.30 -31.75
N PRO A 61 0.20 5.05 -32.25
CA PRO A 61 -1.08 4.48 -32.67
C PRO A 61 -2.01 4.14 -31.50
N ILE A 62 -1.48 4.15 -30.27
CA ILE A 62 -2.23 3.81 -29.08
C ILE A 62 -3.20 4.93 -28.73
N LYS A 63 -4.50 4.63 -28.74
CA LYS A 63 -5.55 5.63 -28.43
C LYS A 63 -5.34 6.32 -27.09
N PHE A 64 -4.84 5.62 -26.10
CA PHE A 64 -4.52 6.14 -24.77
C PHE A 64 -3.48 7.28 -24.81
N ASN A 65 -2.58 7.27 -25.79
CA ASN A 65 -1.55 8.29 -25.98
C ASN A 65 -2.04 9.51 -26.78
N GLN A 66 -3.19 9.41 -27.43
CA GLN A 66 -3.74 10.53 -28.20
C GLN A 66 -4.03 11.75 -27.33
N THR A 67 -4.30 11.55 -26.04
CA THR A 67 -4.48 12.64 -25.07
C THR A 67 -3.19 13.45 -24.83
N LEU A 68 -2.01 12.92 -25.23
CA LEU A 68 -0.72 13.55 -25.02
C LEU A 68 -0.21 14.37 -26.20
N ARG A 69 -0.84 14.20 -27.39
CA ARG A 69 -0.34 14.79 -28.67
C ARG A 69 -0.18 16.30 -28.63
N ASN A 70 -1.16 16.98 -28.03
CA ASN A 70 -1.29 18.44 -28.07
C ASN A 70 -0.95 19.08 -26.71
N VAL A 71 -0.39 18.32 -25.77
CA VAL A 71 0.04 18.86 -24.49
C VAL A 71 1.40 19.49 -24.67
N GLU A 72 1.53 20.77 -24.35
CA GLU A 72 2.79 21.52 -24.51
C GLU A 72 3.69 21.37 -23.28
N VAL A 73 3.12 21.37 -22.06
CA VAL A 73 3.81 21.29 -20.78
C VAL A 73 3.20 20.16 -19.96
N TRP A 74 4.05 19.38 -19.28
CA TRP A 74 3.61 18.27 -18.44
C TRP A 74 3.71 18.63 -16.96
N ASP A 75 2.85 19.55 -16.56
CA ASP A 75 2.72 20.03 -15.17
C ASP A 75 1.58 19.29 -14.41
N GLU A 76 1.34 19.68 -13.18
CA GLU A 76 0.27 19.12 -12.35
C GLU A 76 -1.11 19.29 -12.99
N GLN A 77 -1.35 20.46 -13.60
CA GLN A 77 -2.64 20.74 -14.26
C GLN A 77 -2.90 19.79 -15.43
N ALA A 78 -1.91 19.56 -16.29
CA ALA A 78 -2.01 18.64 -17.42
C ALA A 78 -2.25 17.19 -16.95
N ILE A 79 -1.60 16.76 -15.86
CA ILE A 79 -1.82 15.44 -15.26
C ILE A 79 -3.26 15.30 -14.75
N MET A 80 -3.77 16.30 -14.03
CA MET A 80 -5.13 16.31 -13.50
C MET A 80 -6.19 16.31 -14.60
N GLU A 81 -6.02 17.14 -15.62
CA GLU A 81 -6.93 17.20 -16.76
C GLU A 81 -7.00 15.86 -17.51
N ARG A 82 -5.83 15.25 -17.75
CA ARG A 82 -5.77 13.92 -18.35
C ARG A 82 -6.41 12.86 -17.46
N ALA A 83 -6.17 12.88 -16.16
CA ALA A 83 -6.79 11.96 -15.22
C ALA A 83 -8.32 12.05 -15.28
N LYS A 84 -8.87 13.26 -15.33
CA LYS A 84 -10.32 13.51 -15.46
C LYS A 84 -10.88 12.93 -16.77
N VAL A 85 -10.24 13.20 -17.89
CA VAL A 85 -10.67 12.66 -19.19
C VAL A 85 -10.68 11.14 -19.20
N LEU A 86 -9.62 10.52 -18.67
CA LEU A 86 -9.52 9.06 -18.61
C LEU A 86 -10.52 8.46 -17.64
N ASN A 87 -10.78 9.10 -16.50
CA ASN A 87 -11.83 8.69 -15.57
C ASN A 87 -13.21 8.74 -16.23
N ASP A 88 -13.55 9.83 -16.95
CA ASP A 88 -14.83 9.99 -17.63
C ASP A 88 -15.04 8.91 -18.72
N ILE A 89 -13.96 8.43 -19.32
CA ILE A 89 -14.01 7.30 -20.26
C ILE A 89 -14.17 5.99 -19.48
N ALA A 90 -13.39 5.78 -18.42
CA ALA A 90 -13.39 4.56 -17.65
C ALA A 90 -14.77 4.24 -17.07
N VAL A 91 -15.46 5.23 -16.48
CA VAL A 91 -16.81 5.03 -15.90
C VAL A 91 -17.89 4.76 -16.95
N LYS A 92 -17.65 5.09 -18.22
CA LYS A 92 -18.55 4.73 -19.33
C LYS A 92 -18.27 3.32 -19.86
N VAL A 93 -17.01 2.88 -19.83
CA VAL A 93 -16.61 1.56 -20.33
C VAL A 93 -16.88 0.49 -19.27
N TRP A 94 -16.57 0.79 -18.02
CA TRP A 94 -16.79 -0.07 -16.86
C TRP A 94 -17.87 0.55 -15.97
N GLU A 95 -19.13 0.32 -16.35
CA GLU A 95 -20.24 0.73 -15.50
C GLU A 95 -20.16 0.00 -14.15
N ALA A 96 -20.48 0.73 -13.07
CA ALA A 96 -20.59 0.12 -11.77
C ALA A 96 -21.64 -1.03 -11.82
N PRO A 97 -21.35 -2.18 -11.20
CA PRO A 97 -22.29 -3.29 -11.18
C PRO A 97 -23.62 -2.86 -10.54
N LYS A 98 -24.72 -3.09 -11.23
CA LYS A 98 -26.09 -2.85 -10.74
C LYS A 98 -26.51 -4.09 -9.96
N LEU A 99 -26.15 -4.14 -8.70
CA LEU A 99 -26.56 -5.20 -7.78
C LEU A 99 -27.81 -4.77 -7.00
N GLU A 100 -28.75 -5.70 -6.82
CA GLU A 100 -29.88 -5.48 -5.93
C GLU A 100 -29.39 -5.16 -4.52
N LYS A 101 -30.18 -4.35 -3.80
CA LYS A 101 -29.78 -3.87 -2.47
C LYS A 101 -29.50 -5.01 -1.49
N GLU A 102 -30.29 -6.07 -1.59
CA GLU A 102 -30.17 -7.28 -0.77
C GLU A 102 -28.81 -7.95 -1.00
N VAL A 103 -28.32 -8.00 -2.25
CA VAL A 103 -27.00 -8.54 -2.59
C VAL A 103 -25.90 -7.62 -2.07
N LEU A 104 -26.05 -6.30 -2.26
CA LEU A 104 -25.10 -5.32 -1.72
C LEU A 104 -24.99 -5.38 -0.20
N ASP A 105 -26.12 -5.60 0.48
CA ASP A 105 -26.17 -5.68 1.95
C ASP A 105 -25.47 -6.95 2.49
N LEU A 106 -25.38 -8.03 1.70
CA LEU A 106 -24.59 -9.24 2.05
C LEU A 106 -23.08 -8.94 2.10
N TYR A 107 -22.61 -8.08 1.21
CA TYR A 107 -21.17 -7.73 1.10
C TYR A 107 -20.81 -6.44 1.82
N ARG A 108 -21.78 -5.71 2.38
CA ARG A 108 -21.47 -4.58 3.25
C ARG A 108 -20.81 -5.09 4.52
N PRO A 109 -19.65 -4.55 4.92
CA PRO A 109 -19.10 -4.81 6.23
C PRO A 109 -20.20 -4.59 7.26
N ASN A 110 -20.43 -5.55 8.13
CA ASN A 110 -21.47 -5.46 9.17
C ASN A 110 -21.18 -4.24 10.06
N SER A 111 -21.74 -3.10 9.68
CA SER A 111 -21.59 -1.83 10.39
C SER A 111 -22.43 -1.75 11.68
N LYS A 112 -23.14 -2.83 12.03
CA LYS A 112 -23.86 -2.90 13.32
C LYS A 112 -22.85 -3.09 14.43
N GLY A 113 -22.30 -1.98 14.93
CA GLY A 113 -21.58 -1.93 16.20
C GLY A 113 -20.06 -2.02 16.15
N LYS A 114 -19.39 -2.08 15.00
CA LYS A 114 -17.94 -1.86 14.97
C LYS A 114 -17.67 -0.36 14.94
N ALA A 115 -17.16 0.19 16.03
CA ALA A 115 -16.56 1.52 16.02
C ALA A 115 -15.47 1.52 14.93
N ASN A 116 -15.50 2.52 14.02
CA ASN A 116 -14.46 2.68 13.02
C ASN A 116 -13.21 3.20 13.73
N TYR A 117 -12.34 2.29 14.14
CA TYR A 117 -11.04 2.65 14.71
C TYR A 117 -10.11 3.10 13.59
N THR A 118 -9.29 4.08 13.92
CA THR A 118 -8.25 4.63 13.06
C THR A 118 -6.92 4.59 13.80
N ILE A 119 -5.84 4.92 13.13
CA ILE A 119 -4.51 4.98 13.76
C ILE A 119 -4.47 5.98 14.94
N ASP A 120 -5.34 6.97 14.92
CA ASP A 120 -5.46 7.97 16.00
C ASP A 120 -6.07 7.42 17.29
N ASP A 121 -6.68 6.24 17.25
CA ASP A 121 -7.26 5.58 18.43
C ASP A 121 -6.22 4.76 19.22
N TYR A 122 -5.00 4.62 18.68
CA TYR A 122 -3.91 3.92 19.38
C TYR A 122 -2.97 4.93 20.06
N PRO A 123 -2.98 4.98 21.40
CA PRO A 123 -2.30 6.05 22.16
C PRO A 123 -0.81 6.21 21.83
N PHE A 124 -0.10 5.12 21.54
CA PHE A 124 1.33 5.16 21.25
C PHE A 124 1.65 5.54 19.79
N LEU A 125 0.65 5.47 18.88
CA LEU A 125 0.79 5.80 17.47
C LEU A 125 0.24 7.18 17.12
N SER A 126 -0.71 7.70 17.88
CA SER A 126 -1.39 8.96 17.59
C SER A 126 -0.60 10.16 18.06
N PRO A 127 -0.21 11.10 17.18
CA PRO A 127 0.41 12.36 17.57
C PRO A 127 -0.47 13.26 18.48
N LYS A 128 -1.78 12.98 18.51
CA LYS A 128 -2.75 13.70 19.36
C LYS A 128 -2.78 13.18 20.79
N SER A 129 -2.18 12.02 21.05
CA SER A 129 -2.13 11.40 22.36
C SER A 129 -0.96 11.92 23.20
N SER A 130 -1.16 12.10 24.50
CA SER A 130 -0.10 12.37 25.46
C SER A 130 0.87 11.19 25.64
N SER A 131 0.46 9.99 25.23
CA SER A 131 1.27 8.76 25.27
C SER A 131 1.99 8.47 23.95
N TYR A 132 1.95 9.39 22.98
CA TYR A 132 2.59 9.23 21.67
C TYR A 132 4.10 8.96 21.78
N VAL A 133 4.57 7.94 21.06
CA VAL A 133 5.98 7.59 20.97
C VAL A 133 6.42 7.58 19.51
N LYS A 134 7.18 8.59 19.10
CA LYS A 134 7.60 8.80 17.71
C LYS A 134 8.35 7.60 17.13
N GLU A 135 9.18 6.95 17.91
CA GLU A 135 9.95 5.77 17.51
C GLU A 135 9.03 4.57 17.24
N ILE A 136 8.02 4.35 18.08
CA ILE A 136 7.03 3.29 17.87
C ILE A 136 6.20 3.56 16.63
N ARG A 137 5.85 4.80 16.37
CA ARG A 137 5.16 5.19 15.14
C ARG A 137 6.01 4.89 13.90
N LYS A 138 7.31 5.20 13.92
CA LYS A 138 8.23 4.87 12.81
C LYS A 138 8.35 3.38 12.56
N LEU A 139 8.45 2.58 13.64
CA LEU A 139 8.49 1.12 13.54
C LEU A 139 7.19 0.59 12.91
N PHE A 140 6.05 1.14 13.34
CA PHE A 140 4.74 0.75 12.80
C PHE A 140 4.61 1.12 11.30
N ASP A 141 4.96 2.34 10.92
CA ASP A 141 4.84 2.79 9.53
C ASP A 141 5.74 1.96 8.60
N ALA A 142 6.96 1.60 9.05
CA ALA A 142 7.86 0.74 8.30
C ALA A 142 7.31 -0.69 8.18
N LEU A 143 6.87 -1.29 9.29
CA LEU A 143 6.24 -2.61 9.30
C LEU A 143 5.02 -2.64 8.37
N ARG A 144 4.12 -1.68 8.53
CA ARG A 144 2.90 -1.53 7.74
C ARG A 144 3.18 -1.53 6.24
N LYS A 145 4.16 -0.75 5.83
CA LYS A 145 4.57 -0.66 4.42
C LYS A 145 5.00 -2.01 3.87
N GLU A 146 5.85 -2.72 4.59
CA GLU A 146 6.37 -4.01 4.16
C GLU A 146 5.29 -5.11 4.19
N VAL A 147 4.41 -5.11 5.18
CA VAL A 147 3.32 -6.09 5.28
C VAL A 147 2.30 -5.90 4.17
N LEU A 148 1.88 -4.65 3.88
CA LEU A 148 0.97 -4.36 2.76
C LEU A 148 1.60 -4.61 1.38
N ALA A 149 2.92 -4.70 1.29
CA ALA A 149 3.64 -5.04 0.06
C ALA A 149 3.84 -6.55 -0.14
N ILE A 150 3.39 -7.41 0.79
CA ILE A 150 3.51 -8.87 0.65
C ILE A 150 2.69 -9.35 -0.54
N ASP A 151 1.43 -8.93 -0.62
CA ASP A 151 0.50 -9.27 -1.68
C ASP A 151 -0.62 -8.21 -1.75
N GLU A 152 -1.23 -8.04 -2.93
CA GLU A 152 -2.32 -7.08 -3.14
C GLU A 152 -3.64 -7.46 -2.45
N VAL A 153 -3.80 -8.71 -2.03
CA VAL A 153 -4.97 -9.17 -1.24
C VAL A 153 -4.88 -8.74 0.23
N VAL A 154 -3.70 -8.30 0.70
CA VAL A 154 -3.50 -7.93 2.09
C VAL A 154 -4.22 -6.64 2.42
N VAL A 155 -5.09 -6.70 3.42
CA VAL A 155 -5.84 -5.54 3.93
C VAL A 155 -5.53 -5.29 5.41
N GLU A 156 -5.55 -4.02 5.79
CA GLU A 156 -5.39 -3.56 7.17
C GLU A 156 -6.76 -3.27 7.80
N GLU A 157 -7.02 -3.81 8.98
CA GLU A 157 -8.23 -3.53 9.76
C GLU A 157 -7.84 -3.02 11.15
N HIS A 158 -8.36 -1.84 11.51
CA HIS A 158 -8.17 -1.26 12.84
C HIS A 158 -9.26 -1.76 13.78
N LEU A 159 -8.85 -2.41 14.88
CA LEU A 159 -9.74 -2.94 15.91
C LEU A 159 -9.50 -2.25 17.25
N LYS A 160 -10.38 -2.39 18.21
CA LYS A 160 -10.32 -1.66 19.49
C LYS A 160 -8.97 -1.73 20.21
N ARG A 161 -8.23 -2.83 20.05
CA ARG A 161 -7.02 -3.09 20.84
C ARG A 161 -5.79 -3.45 20.02
N TYR A 162 -5.96 -3.77 18.74
CA TYR A 162 -4.88 -4.15 17.83
C TYR A 162 -5.23 -3.78 16.39
N ILE A 163 -4.23 -3.79 15.55
CA ILE A 163 -4.35 -3.59 14.11
C ILE A 163 -4.10 -4.96 13.49
N ALA A 164 -5.06 -5.47 12.72
CA ALA A 164 -4.95 -6.74 12.04
C ALA A 164 -4.52 -6.52 10.58
N PHE A 165 -3.58 -7.33 10.12
CA PHE A 165 -3.32 -7.51 8.70
C PHE A 165 -3.82 -8.89 8.30
N LYS A 166 -4.60 -8.94 7.25
CA LYS A 166 -5.29 -10.15 6.82
C LYS A 166 -5.32 -10.27 5.30
N ALA A 167 -5.32 -11.50 4.85
CA ALA A 167 -5.75 -11.92 3.53
C ALA A 167 -7.19 -12.43 3.66
N GLU A 168 -7.44 -13.71 3.69
CA GLU A 168 -8.76 -14.25 4.08
C GLU A 168 -9.01 -14.14 5.58
N THR A 169 -8.02 -14.53 6.38
CA THR A 169 -8.03 -14.38 7.83
C THR A 169 -6.86 -13.51 8.30
N ASN A 170 -6.84 -13.13 9.58
CA ASN A 170 -5.71 -12.41 10.14
C ASN A 170 -4.47 -13.32 10.11
N PHE A 171 -3.36 -12.86 9.54
CA PHE A 171 -2.08 -13.56 9.62
C PHE A 171 -1.10 -12.87 10.58
N VAL A 172 -1.24 -11.56 10.81
CA VAL A 172 -0.52 -10.85 11.86
C VAL A 172 -1.40 -9.79 12.51
N ASP A 173 -1.40 -9.77 13.84
CA ASP A 173 -2.02 -8.76 14.67
C ASP A 173 -0.96 -7.92 15.37
N VAL A 174 -1.11 -6.59 15.33
CA VAL A 174 -0.16 -5.63 15.89
C VAL A 174 -0.77 -4.89 17.05
N VAL A 175 -0.17 -5.02 18.24
CA VAL A 175 -0.52 -4.24 19.44
C VAL A 175 0.59 -3.23 19.72
N PRO A 176 0.37 -1.94 19.50
CA PRO A 176 1.34 -0.91 19.85
C PRO A 176 1.49 -0.80 21.38
N GLN A 177 2.75 -0.81 21.83
CA GLN A 177 3.13 -0.62 23.23
C GLN A 177 4.11 0.54 23.35
N SER A 178 4.39 1.01 24.55
CA SER A 178 5.27 2.18 24.78
C SER A 178 6.73 1.98 24.36
N LYS A 179 7.20 0.72 24.30
CA LYS A 179 8.61 0.39 24.01
C LYS A 179 8.81 -0.54 22.81
N ARG A 180 7.76 -1.18 22.32
CA ARG A 180 7.80 -2.12 21.20
C ARG A 180 6.42 -2.21 20.52
N LEU A 181 6.40 -2.76 19.33
CA LEU A 181 5.20 -3.35 18.75
C LEU A 181 5.18 -4.83 19.18
N ARG A 182 4.08 -5.28 19.73
CA ARG A 182 3.82 -6.68 19.99
C ARG A 182 3.07 -7.25 18.80
N LEU A 183 3.62 -8.27 18.18
CA LEU A 183 3.09 -8.93 17.01
C LEU A 183 2.61 -10.32 17.43
N SER A 184 1.41 -10.71 16.99
CA SER A 184 0.90 -12.08 17.12
C SER A 184 0.74 -12.66 15.72
N LEU A 185 1.38 -13.80 15.45
CA LEU A 185 1.28 -14.51 14.17
C LEU A 185 0.25 -15.64 14.30
N ASN A 186 -0.68 -15.70 13.34
CA ASN A 186 -1.75 -16.69 13.34
C ASN A 186 -1.28 -18.03 12.76
N MET A 187 -0.41 -18.69 13.51
CA MET A 187 0.10 -20.02 13.21
C MET A 187 0.48 -20.75 14.51
N PRO A 188 0.52 -22.09 14.50
CA PRO A 188 1.04 -22.86 15.62
C PRO A 188 2.53 -22.57 15.85
N PHE A 189 2.94 -22.49 17.13
CA PHE A 189 4.35 -22.26 17.47
C PHE A 189 5.27 -23.37 16.98
N THR A 190 4.77 -24.60 16.86
CA THR A 190 5.53 -25.75 16.37
C THR A 190 5.87 -25.72 14.88
N GLU A 191 5.21 -24.86 14.12
CA GLU A 191 5.38 -24.76 12.66
C GLU A 191 6.27 -23.58 12.25
N ILE A 192 6.59 -22.66 13.17
CA ILE A 192 7.42 -21.51 12.82
C ILE A 192 8.91 -21.89 12.79
N HIS A 193 9.58 -21.47 11.73
CA HIS A 193 11.04 -21.57 11.64
C HIS A 193 11.69 -20.26 12.11
N ASP A 194 12.17 -20.26 13.35
CA ASP A 194 12.77 -19.09 14.00
C ASP A 194 14.17 -19.41 14.57
N PRO A 195 15.21 -19.46 13.72
CA PRO A 195 16.58 -19.78 14.17
C PRO A 195 17.21 -18.73 15.09
N LYS A 196 16.58 -17.55 15.25
CA LYS A 196 17.05 -16.51 16.20
C LYS A 196 16.34 -16.55 17.54
N GLU A 197 15.38 -17.44 17.72
CA GLU A 197 14.63 -17.60 18.97
C GLU A 197 13.99 -16.27 19.44
N MET A 198 13.44 -15.48 18.49
CA MET A 198 12.75 -14.23 18.78
C MET A 198 11.28 -14.42 19.12
N CYS A 199 10.73 -15.59 18.77
CA CYS A 199 9.34 -15.93 18.99
C CYS A 199 9.10 -16.54 20.37
N GLU A 200 7.99 -16.18 20.98
CA GLU A 200 7.51 -16.74 22.24
C GLU A 200 6.28 -17.62 21.97
N ASP A 201 6.24 -18.83 22.57
CA ASP A 201 5.05 -19.69 22.57
C ASP A 201 4.01 -19.11 23.54
N VAL A 202 2.89 -18.72 22.98
CA VAL A 202 1.77 -18.15 23.76
C VAL A 202 0.49 -18.97 23.61
N SER A 203 0.58 -20.23 23.17
CA SER A 203 -0.55 -21.14 22.96
C SER A 203 -1.43 -21.30 24.19
N ASN A 204 -0.84 -21.27 25.38
CA ASN A 204 -1.52 -21.45 26.67
C ASN A 204 -1.81 -20.13 27.42
N VAL A 205 -1.62 -18.97 26.79
CA VAL A 205 -1.79 -17.66 27.43
C VAL A 205 -3.01 -16.95 26.87
N GLY A 206 -3.93 -16.51 27.76
CA GLY A 206 -5.05 -15.66 27.35
C GLY A 206 -4.54 -14.29 26.86
N ARG A 207 -4.87 -13.91 25.59
CA ARG A 207 -4.30 -12.73 24.94
C ARG A 207 -5.27 -12.02 24.00
N TRP A 208 -4.86 -10.84 23.58
CA TRP A 208 -5.47 -10.11 22.47
C TRP A 208 -4.66 -10.41 21.21
N GLY A 209 -5.28 -10.92 20.16
CA GLY A 209 -4.69 -11.37 18.91
C GLY A 209 -4.89 -12.87 18.67
N ASN A 210 -4.75 -13.30 17.43
CA ASN A 210 -4.89 -14.66 16.97
C ASN A 210 -3.52 -15.35 16.84
N GLY A 211 -3.50 -16.69 16.94
CA GLY A 211 -2.31 -17.52 16.75
C GLY A 211 -1.48 -17.75 18.00
N ASP A 212 -0.51 -18.64 17.95
CA ASP A 212 0.25 -19.15 19.09
C ASP A 212 1.67 -18.58 19.20
N VAL A 213 2.03 -17.67 18.27
CA VAL A 213 3.36 -17.07 18.19
C VAL A 213 3.30 -15.60 18.53
N GLU A 214 4.11 -15.15 19.49
CA GLU A 214 4.28 -13.72 19.82
C GLU A 214 5.71 -13.26 19.54
N ILE A 215 5.86 -12.03 19.01
CA ILE A 215 7.16 -11.41 18.73
C ILE A 215 7.15 -9.98 19.23
N GLY A 216 8.23 -9.52 19.85
CA GLY A 216 8.47 -8.12 20.15
C GLY A 216 9.28 -7.45 19.05
N PHE A 217 8.81 -6.34 18.49
CA PHE A 217 9.53 -5.53 17.51
C PHE A 217 9.89 -4.17 18.11
N SER A 218 11.17 -3.93 18.34
CA SER A 218 11.68 -2.73 19.05
C SER A 218 12.82 -2.01 18.35
N ASP A 219 13.52 -2.64 17.40
CA ASP A 219 14.62 -2.05 16.62
C ASP A 219 14.37 -2.23 15.12
N MET A 220 14.51 -1.16 14.34
CA MET A 220 14.36 -1.16 12.88
C MET A 220 15.25 -2.20 12.19
N LYS A 221 16.39 -2.56 12.77
CA LYS A 221 17.30 -3.58 12.24
C LYS A 221 16.68 -4.98 12.24
N GLU A 222 15.68 -5.21 13.08
CA GLU A 222 14.98 -6.49 13.19
C GLU A 222 13.94 -6.66 12.07
N LEU A 223 13.50 -5.57 11.42
CA LEU A 223 12.41 -5.58 10.45
C LEU A 223 12.57 -6.64 9.35
N PRO A 224 13.74 -6.81 8.68
CA PRO A 224 13.86 -7.83 7.64
C PRO A 224 13.66 -9.26 8.15
N TYR A 225 14.09 -9.53 9.37
CA TYR A 225 13.91 -10.83 10.00
C TYR A 225 12.44 -11.05 10.43
N ILE A 226 11.85 -10.06 11.09
CA ILE A 226 10.43 -10.09 11.47
C ILE A 226 9.54 -10.30 10.25
N MET A 227 9.85 -9.64 9.13
CA MET A 227 9.12 -9.85 7.87
C MET A 227 9.23 -11.30 7.36
N SER A 228 10.37 -11.97 7.57
CA SER A 228 10.50 -13.39 7.20
C SER A 228 9.61 -14.31 8.06
N LEU A 229 9.39 -13.97 9.32
CA LEU A 229 8.48 -14.69 10.21
C LEU A 229 7.00 -14.40 9.85
N ILE A 230 6.66 -13.15 9.56
CA ILE A 230 5.31 -12.76 9.13
C ILE A 230 4.93 -13.46 7.81
N ARG A 231 5.89 -13.59 6.88
CA ARG A 231 5.65 -14.31 5.61
C ARG A 231 5.30 -15.78 5.83
N GLN A 232 5.89 -16.45 6.79
CA GLN A 232 5.52 -17.84 7.12
C GLN A 232 4.06 -17.93 7.54
N SER A 233 3.59 -16.99 8.38
CA SER A 233 2.18 -16.95 8.78
C SER A 233 1.25 -16.62 7.59
N PHE A 234 1.65 -15.72 6.71
CA PHE A 234 0.90 -15.39 5.50
C PHE A 234 0.81 -16.60 4.54
N GLU A 235 1.94 -17.22 4.21
CA GLU A 235 2.01 -18.37 3.30
C GLU A 235 1.19 -19.55 3.82
N ARG A 236 1.21 -19.77 5.14
CA ARG A 236 0.39 -20.79 5.77
C ARG A 236 -1.12 -20.54 5.57
N GLN A 237 -1.56 -19.28 5.64
CA GLN A 237 -2.97 -18.94 5.39
C GLN A 237 -3.36 -19.23 3.94
N MET A 238 -2.47 -18.96 2.99
CA MET A 238 -2.72 -19.15 1.57
C MET A 238 -2.68 -20.63 1.14
N THR A 239 -1.92 -21.49 1.84
CA THR A 239 -1.81 -22.93 1.49
C THR A 239 -2.92 -23.80 2.06
N ASN A 240 -3.63 -23.36 3.10
CA ASN A 240 -4.73 -24.14 3.67
C ASN A 240 -6.01 -24.15 2.80
N GLU A 241 -6.06 -23.43 1.68
CA GLU A 241 -7.18 -23.39 0.74
C GLU A 241 -7.23 -24.57 -0.24
N ASP A 242 -6.10 -25.24 -0.47
CA ASP A 242 -6.01 -26.33 -1.47
C ASP A 242 -6.41 -27.71 -0.90
N GLU A 243 -6.81 -27.80 0.37
CA GLU A 243 -7.17 -29.07 1.04
C GLU A 243 -8.67 -29.22 1.42
N GLU A 244 -9.56 -28.27 1.10
CA GLU A 244 -11.02 -28.39 1.20
C GLU A 244 -11.67 -28.49 -0.20
#